data_b3f6f17d92cad7c71374fe969b80066f
#
_entry.id   b3f6f17d92cad7c71374fe969b80066f
#
_cell.length_a   1.000
_cell.length_b   1.000
_cell.length_c   1.000
_cell.angle_alpha   90.00
_cell.angle_beta   90.00
_cell.angle_gamma   90.00
#
_symmetry.space_group_name_H-M   'P 1'
#
loop_
_entity.id
_entity.type
_entity.pdbx_description
1 polymer ?
#
loop_
_entity_poly.entity_id
_entity_poly.type
_entity_poly.pdbx_seq_one_letter_code
_entity_poly.pdbx_strand_id
1 'polypeptide(L)'
;MFTYLLQSKLEASLANTISVAAHPGWARTDLQRHVAARWWWKAVRWVEPVFSQSADAGALPTLRAATDPTARGGEYYGPSGFMQRKGSPVRVLSSARSLAREAQERLWDVSEKLTGRLTSGGGVQVTPICGSGSRSSPGMQGSPSSRGRVQQR
;
A
#
# COMPACT_ATOMS: atom_id res chain seq x y z
N MET A 1 -11.68 -2.82 -7.20
CA MET A 1 -12.75 -1.81 -7.07
C MET A 1 -12.22 -0.49 -6.57
N PHE A 2 -11.87 -0.39 -5.29
CA PHE A 2 -11.38 0.85 -4.66
C PHE A 2 -10.23 1.50 -5.45
N THR A 3 -9.21 0.73 -5.83
CA THR A 3 -8.06 1.15 -6.63
C THR A 3 -8.44 1.84 -7.94
N TYR A 4 -9.44 1.33 -8.66
CA TYR A 4 -9.89 1.91 -9.93
C TYR A 4 -10.54 3.29 -9.73
N LEU A 5 -11.41 3.40 -8.72
CA LEU A 5 -12.03 4.69 -8.43
C LEU A 5 -11.01 5.69 -7.89
N LEU A 6 -10.09 5.25 -7.02
CA LEU A 6 -9.00 6.10 -6.54
C LEU A 6 -8.16 6.62 -7.71
N GLN A 7 -7.81 5.74 -8.66
CA GLN A 7 -7.07 6.16 -9.86
C GLN A 7 -7.82 7.23 -10.65
N SER A 8 -9.12 7.03 -10.90
CA SER A 8 -9.93 8.04 -11.60
C SER A 8 -9.97 9.38 -10.86
N LYS A 9 -10.02 9.35 -9.53
CA LYS A 9 -9.98 10.58 -8.71
C LYS A 9 -8.62 11.28 -8.75
N LEU A 10 -7.52 10.51 -8.72
CA LEU A 10 -6.16 11.03 -8.86
C LEU A 10 -5.94 11.69 -10.21
N GLU A 11 -6.39 11.07 -11.29
CA GLU A 11 -6.35 11.64 -12.64
C GLU A 11 -7.16 12.93 -12.73
N ALA A 12 -8.37 12.95 -12.21
CA ALA A 12 -9.22 14.15 -12.19
C ALA A 12 -8.60 15.31 -11.39
N SER A 13 -7.80 15.01 -10.36
CA SER A 13 -7.09 16.01 -9.56
C SER A 13 -5.71 16.39 -10.13
N LEU A 14 -5.31 15.83 -11.28
CA LEU A 14 -3.99 16.00 -11.88
C LEU A 14 -2.84 15.65 -10.93
N ALA A 15 -3.08 14.68 -10.03
CA ALA A 15 -2.08 14.25 -9.06
C ALA A 15 -0.97 13.44 -9.77
N ASN A 16 0.29 13.76 -9.46
CA ASN A 16 1.44 12.99 -9.95
C ASN A 16 1.63 11.70 -9.12
N THR A 17 0.57 10.91 -9.02
CA THR A 17 0.53 9.67 -8.22
C THR A 17 -0.39 8.68 -8.93
N ILE A 18 -0.02 7.41 -8.90
CA ILE A 18 -0.85 6.33 -9.45
C ILE A 18 -1.35 5.40 -8.35
N SER A 19 -2.50 4.80 -8.57
CA SER A 19 -3.07 3.77 -7.73
C SER A 19 -3.02 2.42 -8.45
N VAL A 20 -2.31 1.46 -7.88
CA VAL A 20 -2.20 0.09 -8.39
C VAL A 20 -2.59 -0.91 -7.33
N ALA A 21 -2.97 -2.12 -7.74
CA ALA A 21 -3.30 -3.20 -6.83
C ALA A 21 -2.43 -4.43 -7.09
N ALA A 22 -2.17 -5.19 -6.04
CA ALA A 22 -1.48 -6.47 -6.15
C ALA A 22 -2.09 -7.49 -5.20
N HIS A 23 -1.98 -8.77 -5.55
CA HIS A 23 -2.34 -9.87 -4.67
C HIS A 23 -1.27 -10.98 -4.70
N PRO A 24 -1.04 -11.65 -3.57
CA PRO A 24 0.02 -12.65 -3.44
C PRO A 24 -0.35 -14.02 -4.04
N GLY A 25 -1.52 -14.18 -4.62
CA GLY A 25 -2.02 -15.50 -4.94
C GLY A 25 -2.31 -16.35 -3.69
N TRP A 26 -2.06 -17.65 -3.78
CA TRP A 26 -2.19 -18.55 -2.63
C TRP A 26 -0.81 -18.74 -1.99
N ALA A 27 -0.36 -17.76 -1.21
CA ALA A 27 0.87 -17.87 -0.44
C ALA A 27 0.62 -18.55 0.92
N ARG A 28 1.56 -19.41 1.32
CA ARG A 28 1.57 -19.96 2.67
C ARG A 28 2.00 -18.90 3.66
N THR A 29 1.07 -18.47 4.50
CA THR A 29 1.32 -17.50 5.57
C THR A 29 0.83 -18.07 6.90
N ASP A 30 1.24 -17.48 8.00
CA ASP A 30 0.80 -17.85 9.35
C ASP A 30 -0.72 -17.73 9.58
N LEU A 31 -1.42 -17.02 8.69
CA LEU A 31 -2.87 -16.89 8.72
C LEU A 31 -3.57 -18.26 8.67
N GLN A 32 -2.96 -19.25 8.02
CA GLN A 32 -3.53 -20.60 7.90
C GLN A 32 -3.39 -21.45 9.18
N ARG A 33 -2.57 -21.06 10.16
CA ARG A 33 -2.41 -21.78 11.42
C ARG A 33 -3.74 -21.99 12.16
N HIS A 34 -4.61 -21.00 12.16
CA HIS A 34 -5.90 -21.07 12.85
C HIS A 34 -6.91 -22.00 12.17
N VAL A 35 -6.74 -22.26 10.86
CA VAL A 35 -7.60 -23.16 10.09
C VAL A 35 -7.09 -24.61 10.15
N ALA A 36 -5.79 -24.79 10.35
CA ALA A 36 -5.11 -26.10 10.35
C ALA A 36 -5.50 -27.03 11.52
N ALA A 37 -6.26 -26.55 12.50
CA ALA A 37 -6.69 -27.34 13.66
C ALA A 37 -7.79 -28.37 13.31
N ARG A 38 -8.38 -28.34 12.13
CA ARG A 38 -9.44 -29.25 11.72
C ARG A 38 -8.84 -30.54 11.14
N TRP A 39 -9.36 -31.70 11.57
CA TRP A 39 -8.85 -33.04 11.23
C TRP A 39 -8.71 -33.32 9.72
N TRP A 40 -9.57 -32.81 8.86
CA TRP A 40 -9.53 -32.96 7.40
C TRP A 40 -8.39 -32.16 6.73
N TRP A 41 -7.80 -31.17 7.42
CA TRP A 41 -6.61 -30.45 6.93
C TRP A 41 -5.38 -31.37 6.82
N LYS A 42 -5.34 -32.47 7.55
CA LYS A 42 -4.24 -33.45 7.41
C LYS A 42 -4.19 -34.05 5.99
N ALA A 43 -5.35 -34.27 5.37
CA ALA A 43 -5.42 -34.75 4.00
C ALA A 43 -5.09 -33.63 2.98
N VAL A 44 -5.53 -32.40 3.21
CA VAL A 44 -5.26 -31.25 2.34
C VAL A 44 -3.78 -30.89 2.33
N ARG A 45 -3.05 -31.10 3.43
CA ARG A 45 -1.61 -30.80 3.55
C ARG A 45 -0.73 -31.54 2.52
N TRP A 46 -1.20 -32.67 2.00
CA TRP A 46 -0.47 -33.43 0.97
C TRP A 46 -0.58 -32.78 -0.43
N VAL A 47 -1.66 -32.08 -0.69
CA VAL A 47 -1.90 -31.39 -1.98
C VAL A 47 -1.57 -29.90 -1.93
N GLU A 48 -1.49 -29.30 -0.75
CA GLU A 48 -1.21 -27.88 -0.55
C GLU A 48 0.07 -27.40 -1.26
N PRO A 49 1.22 -28.11 -1.21
CA PRO A 49 2.45 -27.68 -1.86
C PRO A 49 2.33 -27.52 -3.39
N VAL A 50 1.38 -28.22 -4.01
CA VAL A 50 1.15 -28.14 -5.46
C VAL A 50 0.47 -26.81 -5.82
N PHE A 51 -0.38 -26.29 -4.95
CA PHE A 51 -1.25 -25.13 -5.22
C PHE A 51 -0.81 -23.84 -4.51
N SER A 52 0.08 -23.92 -3.55
CA SER A 52 0.58 -22.77 -2.79
C SER A 52 2.01 -22.39 -3.19
N GLN A 53 2.37 -21.15 -2.93
CA GLN A 53 3.75 -20.66 -3.08
C GLN A 53 4.31 -20.19 -1.73
N SER A 54 5.64 -19.99 -1.67
CA SER A 54 6.27 -19.43 -0.48
C SER A 54 5.81 -18.00 -0.23
N ALA A 55 5.99 -17.50 1.00
CA ALA A 55 5.69 -16.12 1.34
C ALA A 55 6.50 -15.13 0.49
N ASP A 56 7.77 -15.45 0.24
CA ASP A 56 8.66 -14.63 -0.61
C ASP A 56 8.13 -14.54 -2.05
N ALA A 57 7.73 -15.66 -2.64
CA ALA A 57 7.11 -15.66 -3.96
C ALA A 57 5.77 -14.91 -3.98
N GLY A 58 5.02 -14.96 -2.87
CA GLY A 58 3.79 -14.19 -2.70
C GLY A 58 4.00 -12.68 -2.60
N ALA A 59 5.19 -12.23 -2.19
CA ALA A 59 5.53 -10.81 -2.14
C ALA A 59 5.88 -10.21 -3.51
N LEU A 60 6.29 -11.03 -4.48
CA LEU A 60 6.76 -10.56 -5.78
C LEU A 60 5.76 -9.69 -6.56
N PRO A 61 4.45 -9.98 -6.62
CA PRO A 61 3.51 -9.10 -7.29
C PRO A 61 3.44 -7.70 -6.67
N THR A 62 3.52 -7.60 -5.35
CA THR A 62 3.54 -6.31 -4.64
C THR A 62 4.84 -5.55 -4.93
N LEU A 63 5.98 -6.23 -4.89
CA LEU A 63 7.27 -5.63 -5.23
C LEU A 63 7.25 -5.12 -6.66
N ARG A 64 6.77 -5.92 -7.62
CA ARG A 64 6.66 -5.49 -9.00
C ARG A 64 5.75 -4.27 -9.15
N ALA A 65 4.57 -4.28 -8.53
CA ALA A 65 3.66 -3.13 -8.56
C ALA A 65 4.29 -1.85 -8.03
N ALA A 66 5.20 -1.95 -7.05
CA ALA A 66 5.87 -0.82 -6.42
C ALA A 66 7.12 -0.33 -7.16
N THR A 67 7.78 -1.20 -7.95
CA THR A 67 9.11 -0.90 -8.51
C THR A 67 9.16 -0.94 -10.04
N ASP A 68 8.12 -1.43 -10.72
CA ASP A 68 8.07 -1.48 -12.19
C ASP A 68 7.93 -0.05 -12.75
N PRO A 69 8.96 0.49 -13.44
CA PRO A 69 8.91 1.85 -13.98
C PRO A 69 7.86 2.00 -15.09
N THR A 70 7.35 0.90 -15.62
CA THR A 70 6.30 0.88 -16.64
C THR A 70 4.89 0.71 -16.06
N ALA A 71 4.77 0.67 -14.72
CA ALA A 71 3.47 0.54 -14.05
C ALA A 71 2.55 1.74 -14.37
N ARG A 72 1.30 1.44 -14.68
CA ARG A 72 0.28 2.44 -14.96
C ARG A 72 -0.82 2.41 -13.93
N GLY A 73 -1.44 3.55 -13.71
CA GLY A 73 -2.57 3.64 -12.81
C GLY A 73 -3.72 2.70 -13.19
N GLY A 74 -4.35 2.11 -12.20
CA GLY A 74 -5.42 1.14 -12.39
C GLY A 74 -4.94 -0.29 -12.71
N GLU A 75 -3.65 -0.57 -12.79
CA GLU A 75 -3.17 -1.92 -13.04
C GLU A 75 -3.31 -2.82 -11.82
N TYR A 76 -3.46 -4.11 -12.10
CA TYR A 76 -3.60 -5.14 -11.10
C TYR A 76 -2.55 -6.24 -11.33
N TYR A 77 -1.75 -6.53 -10.31
CA TYR A 77 -0.65 -7.48 -10.37
C TYR A 77 -0.96 -8.73 -9.56
N GLY A 78 -0.61 -9.88 -10.13
CA GLY A 78 -0.78 -11.17 -9.48
C GLY A 78 0.10 -12.24 -10.10
N PRO A 79 0.09 -13.48 -9.58
CA PRO A 79 0.81 -14.60 -10.15
C PRO A 79 0.26 -15.03 -11.51
N SER A 80 1.14 -15.44 -12.42
CA SER A 80 0.81 -15.85 -13.80
C SER A 80 0.15 -17.22 -13.91
N GLY A 81 0.26 -18.07 -12.89
CA GLY A 81 -0.16 -19.46 -12.97
C GLY A 81 -1.67 -19.68 -12.88
N PHE A 82 -2.05 -20.96 -12.92
CA PHE A 82 -3.45 -21.38 -12.94
C PHE A 82 -4.28 -20.73 -11.80
N MET A 83 -5.38 -20.11 -12.17
CA MET A 83 -6.24 -19.33 -11.26
C MET A 83 -5.50 -18.26 -10.44
N GLN A 84 -4.39 -17.76 -10.92
CA GLN A 84 -3.55 -16.75 -10.25
C GLN A 84 -3.10 -17.18 -8.84
N ARG A 85 -2.87 -18.48 -8.62
CA ARG A 85 -2.51 -19.01 -7.30
C ARG A 85 -1.01 -18.94 -7.03
N LYS A 86 -0.18 -19.22 -8.03
CA LYS A 86 1.29 -19.19 -7.95
C LYS A 86 1.90 -18.81 -9.30
N GLY A 87 3.16 -18.44 -9.31
CA GLY A 87 3.90 -18.14 -10.53
C GLY A 87 4.56 -16.77 -10.50
N SER A 88 5.17 -16.40 -11.62
CA SER A 88 5.82 -15.10 -11.77
C SER A 88 4.81 -13.94 -11.69
N PRO A 89 5.21 -12.78 -11.15
CA PRO A 89 4.33 -11.62 -11.09
C PRO A 89 4.04 -11.08 -12.48
N VAL A 90 2.77 -10.93 -12.83
CA VAL A 90 2.31 -10.38 -14.11
C VAL A 90 1.14 -9.42 -13.89
N ARG A 91 0.82 -8.62 -14.90
CA ARG A 91 -0.44 -7.89 -14.95
C ARG A 91 -1.57 -8.88 -15.17
N VAL A 92 -2.58 -8.81 -14.34
CA VAL A 92 -3.74 -9.72 -14.38
C VAL A 92 -5.03 -8.93 -14.50
N LEU A 93 -6.04 -9.57 -15.06
CA LEU A 93 -7.37 -8.97 -15.15
C LEU A 93 -8.13 -9.19 -13.84
N SER A 94 -8.84 -8.20 -13.42
CA SER A 94 -9.77 -8.29 -12.31
C SER A 94 -11.16 -8.74 -12.82
N SER A 95 -12.06 -9.11 -11.91
CA SER A 95 -13.41 -9.54 -12.28
C SER A 95 -14.22 -8.40 -12.91
N ALA A 96 -15.15 -8.72 -13.80
CA ALA A 96 -16.07 -7.74 -14.41
C ALA A 96 -16.81 -6.91 -13.35
N ARG A 97 -17.19 -7.53 -12.21
CA ARG A 97 -17.83 -6.82 -11.09
C ARG A 97 -16.94 -5.74 -10.51
N SER A 98 -15.63 -5.93 -10.48
CA SER A 98 -14.70 -4.92 -9.95
C SER A 98 -14.54 -3.70 -10.87
N LEU A 99 -14.91 -3.84 -12.13
CA LEU A 99 -14.89 -2.78 -13.14
C LEU A 99 -16.21 -1.99 -13.19
N ALA A 100 -17.29 -2.51 -12.57
CA ALA A 100 -18.59 -1.85 -12.53
C ALA A 100 -18.48 -0.53 -11.73
N ARG A 101 -18.69 0.61 -12.39
CA ARG A 101 -18.54 1.95 -11.83
C ARG A 101 -19.44 2.17 -10.62
N GLU A 102 -20.69 1.80 -10.72
CA GLU A 102 -21.67 1.90 -9.64
C GLU A 102 -21.20 1.16 -8.35
N ALA A 103 -20.65 -0.05 -8.51
CA ALA A 103 -20.13 -0.82 -7.38
C ALA A 103 -18.87 -0.17 -6.77
N GLN A 104 -18.05 0.48 -7.57
CA GLN A 104 -16.88 1.23 -7.10
C GLN A 104 -17.30 2.46 -6.29
N GLU A 105 -18.26 3.22 -6.78
CA GLU A 105 -18.79 4.42 -6.11
C GLU A 105 -19.46 4.05 -4.78
N ARG A 106 -20.32 3.04 -4.80
CA ARG A 106 -20.95 2.54 -3.57
C ARG A 106 -19.93 2.10 -2.52
N LEU A 107 -18.88 1.38 -2.94
CA LEU A 107 -17.82 0.97 -2.02
C LEU A 107 -17.08 2.18 -1.44
N TRP A 108 -16.84 3.20 -2.25
CA TRP A 108 -16.19 4.43 -1.82
C TRP A 108 -17.02 5.15 -0.77
N ASP A 109 -18.29 5.41 -1.05
CA ASP A 109 -19.21 6.11 -0.14
C ASP A 109 -19.35 5.39 1.20
N VAL A 110 -19.47 4.05 1.17
CA VAL A 110 -19.52 3.26 2.40
C VAL A 110 -18.21 3.38 3.18
N SER A 111 -17.07 3.35 2.49
CA SER A 111 -15.76 3.47 3.14
C SER A 111 -15.58 4.84 3.80
N GLU A 112 -15.96 5.92 3.13
CA GLU A 112 -15.92 7.27 3.70
C GLU A 112 -16.81 7.40 4.94
N LYS A 113 -18.03 6.88 4.88
CA LYS A 113 -18.96 6.89 6.02
C LYS A 113 -18.38 6.12 7.23
N LEU A 114 -17.78 4.95 7.00
CA LEU A 114 -17.23 4.13 8.07
C LEU A 114 -15.95 4.71 8.68
N THR A 115 -15.15 5.43 7.91
CA THR A 115 -13.90 6.03 8.37
C THR A 115 -14.08 7.46 8.93
N GLY A 116 -15.28 8.01 8.87
CA GLY A 116 -15.55 9.39 9.29
C GLY A 116 -14.90 10.45 8.42
N ARG A 117 -14.34 10.07 7.27
CA ARG A 117 -13.76 10.98 6.29
C ARG A 117 -14.86 11.43 5.34
N LEU A 118 -15.59 12.44 5.74
CA LEU A 118 -16.45 13.16 4.82
C LEU A 118 -15.56 14.10 4.00
N THR A 119 -15.25 13.73 2.80
CA THR A 119 -14.73 14.69 1.83
C THR A 119 -15.90 15.54 1.36
N SER A 120 -16.18 16.58 2.12
CA SER A 120 -17.07 17.63 1.65
C SER A 120 -16.40 18.34 0.48
N GLY A 121 -16.83 18.01 -0.73
CA GLY A 121 -16.51 18.75 -1.97
C GLY A 121 -15.12 18.50 -2.54
N GLY A 122 -15.03 17.63 -3.53
CA GLY A 122 -14.24 17.84 -4.73
C GLY A 122 -12.73 17.99 -4.61
N GLY A 123 -12.02 17.08 -3.99
CA GLY A 123 -10.57 17.01 -4.12
C GLY A 123 -9.97 15.98 -3.18
N VAL A 124 -9.26 14.99 -3.72
CA VAL A 124 -8.40 14.14 -2.90
C VAL A 124 -7.26 15.01 -2.38
N GLN A 125 -7.37 15.46 -1.13
CA GLN A 125 -6.24 16.10 -0.44
C GLN A 125 -5.19 15.03 -0.15
N VAL A 126 -4.22 14.88 -1.03
CA VAL A 126 -3.04 14.05 -0.77
C VAL A 126 -2.11 14.88 0.12
N THR A 127 -2.20 14.72 1.42
CA THR A 127 -1.19 15.27 2.33
C THR A 127 0.11 14.49 2.09
N PRO A 128 1.20 15.13 1.67
CA PRO A 128 2.48 14.44 1.54
C PRO A 128 2.94 13.95 2.91
N ILE A 129 3.13 12.64 3.04
CA ILE A 129 3.63 11.99 4.27
C ILE A 129 5.14 12.26 4.46
N CYS A 130 5.76 12.98 3.55
CA CYS A 130 7.16 13.35 3.68
C CYS A 130 7.28 14.63 4.51
N GLY A 131 7.33 14.45 5.83
CA GLY A 131 7.80 15.50 6.74
C GLY A 131 9.25 15.81 6.41
N SER A 132 9.50 16.91 5.70
CA SER A 132 10.80 17.54 5.70
C SER A 132 11.10 17.98 7.14
N GLY A 133 11.75 17.10 7.91
CA GLY A 133 12.32 17.44 9.18
C GLY A 133 13.43 18.47 8.96
N SER A 134 13.08 19.75 8.90
CA SER A 134 14.03 20.82 9.09
C SER A 134 14.55 20.68 10.52
N ARG A 135 15.74 20.09 10.67
CA ARG A 135 16.52 20.20 11.91
C ARG A 135 16.89 21.67 12.06
N SER A 136 16.11 22.39 12.83
CA SER A 136 16.55 23.66 13.40
C SER A 136 17.68 23.34 14.36
N SER A 137 18.90 23.67 13.98
CA SER A 137 20.07 23.66 14.85
C SER A 137 19.81 24.63 16.02
N PRO A 138 20.03 24.23 17.27
CA PRO A 138 19.94 25.17 18.39
C PRO A 138 21.06 26.18 18.25
N GLY A 139 20.69 27.48 18.15
CA GLY A 139 21.59 28.59 18.11
C GLY A 139 22.45 28.62 19.39
N MET A 140 23.75 28.63 19.22
CA MET A 140 24.71 28.95 20.25
C MET A 140 24.49 30.40 20.70
N GLN A 141 23.88 30.59 21.85
CA GLN A 141 23.86 31.87 22.53
C GLN A 141 25.24 32.13 23.13
N GLY A 142 25.91 33.10 22.57
CA GLY A 142 27.19 33.60 23.08
C GLY A 142 27.05 34.21 24.47
N SER A 143 27.87 33.76 25.40
CA SER A 143 28.02 34.29 26.74
C SER A 143 28.70 35.67 26.70
N PRO A 144 28.24 36.70 27.44
CA PRO A 144 28.91 37.99 27.48
C PRO A 144 30.18 37.93 28.35
N SER A 145 31.28 38.34 27.74
CA SER A 145 32.58 38.56 28.38
C SER A 145 32.48 39.61 29.49
N SER A 146 32.73 39.25 30.74
CA SER A 146 32.95 40.16 31.84
C SER A 146 34.39 40.70 31.78
N ARG A 147 34.52 42.00 31.46
CA ARG A 147 35.77 42.74 31.59
C ARG A 147 36.09 42.91 33.06
N GLY A 148 37.10 42.22 33.53
CA GLY A 148 37.74 42.47 34.78
C GLY A 148 38.63 43.79 34.73
N ARG A 149 38.31 44.68 35.61
CA ARG A 149 39.07 45.98 35.81
C ARG A 149 40.33 45.66 36.55
N VAL A 150 41.47 45.95 35.93
CA VAL A 150 42.79 46.01 36.62
C VAL A 150 42.84 47.27 37.42
N GLN A 151 43.15 47.20 38.73
CA GLN A 151 43.50 48.33 39.58
C GLN A 151 44.92 48.11 40.11
N GLN A 152 45.74 49.09 39.81
CA GLN A 152 47.15 49.21 40.29
C GLN A 152 47.22 49.44 41.80
N ARG A 153 48.11 48.77 42.46
CA ARG A 153 49.12 49.27 43.37
C ARG A 153 50.18 48.21 43.64
#